data_648e8aefd10534b6d725e332c4b42690
#
_entry.id   648e8aefd10534b6d725e332c4b42690
#
_cell.length_a   1.000
_cell.length_b   1.000
_cell.length_c   1.000
_cell.angle_alpha   90.00
_cell.angle_beta   90.00
_cell.angle_gamma   90.00
#
_symmetry.space_group_name_H-M   'P 1'
#
loop_
_entity.id
_entity.type
_entity.pdbx_description
1 polymer ?
#
loop_
_entity_poly.entity_id
_entity_poly.type
_entity_poly.pdbx_seq_one_letter_code
_entity_poly.pdbx_strand_id
1 'polypeptide(L)'
;MKVEYKKWESGQGLEEIQAQIYTEVSGLPARAEQIGPRNDNRGKEATRYALTEDGKPLAYVTSETDSDEPWRGFIGYPWSLKDCPREVKDKLFDDLLNHIYSIDGVKQVRTAVVVGSKTKNEQIDYFKEKGFVETERYYTYSKDLDIEKSAAIDVKKKFEGKEAELTSRIATEDDIPALVELCLVDSSIRGAFPTEEAFSAYFKDRVLKDGHCVMLFDGDKLVAASAPLKFAPDGNILKGDEGRYILRFTASRPGYEFSWNRLAIEVAKECKSAGMADLPLRTAFGFRTQGAAAIGLAKMNPDMELNEIFYVHQKGE
;
A
#
# COMPACT_ATOMS: atom_id res chain seq x y z
N MET A 1 -19.07 -5.38 -33.74
CA MET A 1 -19.38 -6.11 -32.51
C MET A 1 -20.25 -5.20 -31.67
N LYS A 2 -21.40 -5.68 -31.19
CA LYS A 2 -22.18 -4.92 -30.24
C LYS A 2 -21.62 -5.16 -28.81
N VAL A 3 -21.56 -4.09 -28.02
CA VAL A 3 -20.98 -4.10 -26.69
C VAL A 3 -22.02 -3.60 -25.68
N GLU A 4 -22.21 -4.34 -24.63
CA GLU A 4 -23.03 -3.97 -23.48
C GLU A 4 -22.11 -3.37 -22.39
N TYR A 5 -22.45 -2.18 -21.91
CA TYR A 5 -21.75 -1.52 -20.82
C TYR A 5 -22.54 -1.66 -19.53
N LYS A 6 -21.93 -2.23 -18.50
CA LYS A 6 -22.53 -2.45 -17.18
C LYS A 6 -21.81 -1.67 -16.10
N LYS A 7 -22.57 -1.28 -15.08
CA LYS A 7 -22.03 -0.80 -13.80
C LYS A 7 -22.00 -1.93 -12.81
N TRP A 8 -21.23 -1.76 -11.75
CA TRP A 8 -21.21 -2.74 -10.66
C TRP A 8 -22.60 -2.96 -10.08
N GLU A 9 -22.93 -4.22 -9.90
CA GLU A 9 -24.13 -4.67 -9.18
C GLU A 9 -23.81 -6.01 -8.53
N SER A 10 -24.00 -6.10 -7.19
CA SER A 10 -23.72 -7.30 -6.42
C SER A 10 -24.57 -8.48 -6.88
N GLY A 11 -24.01 -9.69 -6.88
CA GLY A 11 -24.72 -10.92 -7.23
C GLY A 11 -24.93 -11.13 -8.74
N GLN A 12 -24.27 -10.36 -9.59
CA GLN A 12 -24.31 -10.50 -11.05
C GLN A 12 -23.11 -11.28 -11.62
N GLY A 13 -22.22 -11.83 -10.80
CA GLY A 13 -21.02 -12.54 -11.23
C GLY A 13 -19.96 -11.64 -11.89
N LEU A 14 -20.04 -10.32 -11.63
CA LEU A 14 -19.10 -9.35 -12.20
C LEU A 14 -17.73 -9.39 -11.53
N GLU A 15 -17.66 -9.83 -10.27
CA GLU A 15 -16.44 -10.06 -9.52
C GLU A 15 -15.56 -11.15 -10.11
N GLU A 16 -16.17 -12.24 -10.58
CA GLU A 16 -15.47 -13.33 -11.29
C GLU A 16 -14.90 -12.84 -12.61
N ILE A 17 -15.69 -12.09 -13.37
CA ILE A 17 -15.27 -11.46 -14.63
C ILE A 17 -14.07 -10.53 -14.38
N GLN A 18 -14.14 -9.70 -13.36
CA GLN A 18 -13.06 -8.79 -12.99
C GLN A 18 -11.79 -9.54 -12.60
N ALA A 19 -11.92 -10.58 -11.76
CA ALA A 19 -10.80 -11.42 -11.33
C ALA A 19 -10.13 -12.12 -12.52
N GLN A 20 -10.95 -12.66 -13.45
CA GLN A 20 -10.47 -13.31 -14.67
C GLN A 20 -9.66 -12.34 -15.53
N ILE A 21 -10.25 -11.20 -15.90
CA ILE A 21 -9.59 -10.19 -16.76
C ILE A 21 -8.29 -9.72 -16.09
N TYR A 22 -8.33 -9.35 -14.80
CA TYR A 22 -7.15 -8.87 -14.10
C TYR A 22 -6.02 -9.91 -14.11
N THR A 23 -6.33 -11.16 -13.75
CA THR A 23 -5.33 -12.23 -13.68
C THR A 23 -4.72 -12.52 -15.04
N GLU A 24 -5.53 -12.60 -16.08
CA GLU A 24 -5.07 -12.87 -17.45
C GLU A 24 -4.18 -11.75 -17.97
N VAL A 25 -4.62 -10.51 -17.83
CA VAL A 25 -3.97 -9.33 -18.42
C VAL A 25 -2.77 -8.85 -17.60
N SER A 26 -2.90 -8.79 -16.28
CA SER A 26 -1.80 -8.33 -15.43
C SER A 26 -0.74 -9.40 -15.17
N GLY A 27 -1.14 -10.68 -15.20
CA GLY A 27 -0.34 -11.81 -14.74
C GLY A 27 -0.25 -11.94 -13.22
N LEU A 28 -1.00 -11.12 -12.48
CA LEU A 28 -1.06 -11.12 -11.03
C LEU A 28 -2.36 -11.79 -10.57
N PRO A 29 -2.37 -12.53 -9.45
CA PRO A 29 -3.56 -13.19 -8.96
C PRO A 29 -4.61 -12.19 -8.47
N ALA A 30 -5.88 -12.46 -8.76
CA ALA A 30 -7.03 -11.77 -8.16
C ALA A 30 -8.06 -12.81 -7.70
N ARG A 31 -8.82 -12.46 -6.66
CA ARG A 31 -9.84 -13.33 -6.06
C ARG A 31 -11.18 -12.62 -6.05
N ALA A 32 -12.20 -13.26 -6.60
CA ALA A 32 -13.56 -12.72 -6.70
C ALA A 32 -14.14 -12.37 -5.31
N GLU A 33 -13.92 -13.22 -4.32
CA GLU A 33 -14.40 -13.02 -2.95
C GLU A 33 -13.83 -11.77 -2.26
N GLN A 34 -12.72 -11.21 -2.76
CA GLN A 34 -12.16 -9.94 -2.28
C GLN A 34 -12.64 -8.74 -3.11
N ILE A 35 -13.01 -8.97 -4.37
CA ILE A 35 -13.43 -7.92 -5.31
C ILE A 35 -14.85 -7.45 -4.98
N GLY A 36 -15.78 -8.37 -4.74
CA GLY A 36 -17.17 -8.03 -4.45
C GLY A 36 -17.31 -7.00 -3.32
N PRO A 37 -16.82 -7.27 -2.09
CA PRO A 37 -16.90 -6.32 -0.99
C PRO A 37 -16.21 -4.98 -1.27
N ARG A 38 -15.10 -4.96 -2.03
CA ARG A 38 -14.43 -3.71 -2.40
C ARG A 38 -15.29 -2.87 -3.35
N ASN A 39 -15.92 -3.50 -4.33
CA ASN A 39 -16.80 -2.80 -5.26
C ASN A 39 -18.09 -2.32 -4.58
N ASP A 40 -18.63 -3.07 -3.63
CA ASP A 40 -19.78 -2.62 -2.81
C ASP A 40 -19.42 -1.35 -2.02
N ASN A 41 -18.22 -1.31 -1.41
CA ASN A 41 -17.75 -0.13 -0.70
C ASN A 41 -17.49 1.07 -1.62
N ARG A 42 -17.02 0.85 -2.86
CA ARG A 42 -16.83 1.92 -3.86
C ARG A 42 -18.14 2.48 -4.41
N GLY A 43 -19.16 1.68 -4.40
CA GLY A 43 -20.49 2.02 -4.93
C GLY A 43 -20.66 1.70 -6.42
N LYS A 44 -21.92 1.70 -6.84
CA LYS A 44 -22.37 1.25 -8.17
C LYS A 44 -21.71 1.98 -9.33
N GLU A 45 -21.41 3.27 -9.19
CA GLU A 45 -20.86 4.10 -10.26
C GLU A 45 -19.35 3.93 -10.44
N ALA A 46 -18.66 3.37 -9.46
CA ALA A 46 -17.20 3.36 -9.38
C ALA A 46 -16.54 2.23 -10.19
N THR A 47 -17.28 1.19 -10.57
CA THR A 47 -16.74 0.11 -11.40
C THR A 47 -17.62 -0.12 -12.61
N ARG A 48 -16.99 -0.19 -13.78
CA ARG A 48 -17.67 -0.36 -15.06
C ARG A 48 -17.06 -1.48 -15.87
N TYR A 49 -17.91 -2.17 -16.62
CA TYR A 49 -17.57 -3.34 -17.41
C TYR A 49 -18.03 -3.16 -18.84
N ALA A 50 -17.30 -3.76 -19.77
CA ALA A 50 -17.72 -3.96 -21.15
C ALA A 50 -17.80 -5.46 -21.44
N LEU A 51 -18.94 -5.90 -21.94
CA LEU A 51 -19.23 -7.28 -22.32
C LEU A 51 -19.71 -7.31 -23.76
N THR A 52 -19.58 -8.44 -24.43
CA THR A 52 -20.27 -8.69 -25.68
C THR A 52 -21.77 -8.93 -25.42
N GLU A 53 -22.62 -8.88 -26.44
CA GLU A 53 -24.07 -9.17 -26.30
C GLU A 53 -24.36 -10.58 -25.75
N ASP A 54 -23.47 -11.55 -26.00
CA ASP A 54 -23.56 -12.90 -25.45
C ASP A 54 -22.90 -13.03 -24.05
N GLY A 55 -22.58 -11.90 -23.41
CA GLY A 55 -22.09 -11.84 -22.03
C GLY A 55 -20.61 -12.15 -21.83
N LYS A 56 -19.81 -12.29 -22.91
CA LYS A 56 -18.35 -12.51 -22.75
C LYS A 56 -17.65 -11.25 -22.26
N PRO A 57 -16.72 -11.39 -21.31
CA PRO A 57 -15.97 -10.25 -20.82
C PRO A 57 -15.04 -9.66 -21.90
N LEU A 58 -14.96 -8.34 -21.92
CA LEU A 58 -14.04 -7.59 -22.79
C LEU A 58 -13.08 -6.75 -21.96
N ALA A 59 -13.60 -5.93 -21.04
CA ALA A 59 -12.81 -5.02 -20.24
C ALA A 59 -13.55 -4.59 -18.95
N TYR A 60 -12.80 -4.07 -18.00
CA TYR A 60 -13.35 -3.33 -16.85
C TYR A 60 -12.41 -2.21 -16.42
N VAL A 61 -12.95 -1.25 -15.67
CA VAL A 61 -12.22 -0.16 -15.05
C VAL A 61 -12.84 0.18 -13.70
N THR A 62 -12.02 0.56 -12.73
CA THR A 62 -12.46 0.94 -11.39
C THR A 62 -12.06 2.37 -11.05
N SER A 63 -12.84 3.02 -10.21
CA SER A 63 -12.49 4.29 -9.58
C SER A 63 -12.72 4.25 -8.09
N GLU A 64 -12.18 5.25 -7.40
CA GLU A 64 -12.34 5.42 -5.98
C GLU A 64 -12.26 6.91 -5.64
N THR A 65 -13.01 7.34 -4.65
CA THR A 65 -12.90 8.67 -4.05
C THR A 65 -12.60 8.48 -2.58
N ASP A 66 -11.73 9.31 -2.04
CA ASP A 66 -11.34 9.29 -0.65
C ASP A 66 -12.05 10.45 0.09
N SER A 67 -12.71 10.14 1.20
CA SER A 67 -13.33 11.17 2.06
C SER A 67 -12.31 12.13 2.66
N ASP A 68 -11.08 11.68 2.85
CA ASP A 68 -10.00 12.46 3.45
C ASP A 68 -9.31 13.37 2.42
N GLU A 69 -9.44 13.00 1.13
CA GLU A 69 -8.94 13.81 0.00
C GLU A 69 -10.05 14.09 -1.02
N PRO A 70 -11.15 14.78 -0.64
CA PRO A 70 -12.34 14.95 -1.48
C PRO A 70 -12.07 15.70 -2.80
N TRP A 71 -10.94 16.38 -2.89
CA TRP A 71 -10.46 17.08 -4.08
C TRP A 71 -9.76 16.15 -5.08
N ARG A 72 -9.55 14.86 -4.72
CA ARG A 72 -8.85 13.87 -5.54
C ARG A 72 -9.69 12.62 -5.77
N GLY A 73 -9.84 12.23 -7.03
CA GLY A 73 -10.32 10.90 -7.41
C GLY A 73 -9.16 9.97 -7.74
N PHE A 74 -9.42 8.67 -7.73
CA PHE A 74 -8.51 7.65 -8.23
C PHE A 74 -9.19 6.88 -9.36
N ILE A 75 -8.45 6.56 -10.43
CA ILE A 75 -8.90 5.72 -11.54
C ILE A 75 -7.89 4.62 -11.82
N GLY A 76 -8.37 3.39 -11.95
CA GLY A 76 -7.53 2.26 -12.34
C GLY A 76 -7.25 2.22 -13.84
N TYR A 77 -6.28 1.38 -14.22
CA TYR A 77 -6.08 1.05 -15.64
C TYR A 77 -7.30 0.31 -16.17
N PRO A 78 -7.76 0.60 -17.41
CA PRO A 78 -8.85 -0.13 -18.05
C PRO A 78 -8.34 -1.49 -18.53
N TRP A 79 -8.43 -2.48 -17.65
CA TRP A 79 -8.00 -3.84 -17.92
C TRP A 79 -8.86 -4.44 -19.03
N SER A 80 -8.23 -4.88 -20.10
CA SER A 80 -8.95 -5.36 -21.30
C SER A 80 -8.29 -6.60 -21.86
N LEU A 81 -9.12 -7.59 -22.22
CA LEU A 81 -8.68 -8.78 -22.93
C LEU A 81 -8.17 -8.43 -24.33
N LYS A 82 -7.36 -9.31 -24.91
CA LYS A 82 -6.70 -9.09 -26.21
C LYS A 82 -7.68 -8.77 -27.34
N ASP A 83 -8.87 -9.36 -27.30
CA ASP A 83 -9.89 -9.17 -28.34
C ASP A 83 -10.78 -7.94 -28.09
N CYS A 84 -10.54 -7.19 -27.04
CA CYS A 84 -11.26 -5.95 -26.76
C CYS A 84 -10.80 -4.84 -27.72
N PRO A 85 -11.70 -4.25 -28.52
CA PRO A 85 -11.36 -3.11 -29.36
C PRO A 85 -10.87 -1.92 -28.53
N ARG A 86 -9.90 -1.17 -29.06
CA ARG A 86 -9.33 -0.01 -28.38
C ARG A 86 -10.39 1.04 -28.05
N GLU A 87 -11.34 1.29 -28.93
CA GLU A 87 -12.44 2.23 -28.72
C GLU A 87 -13.35 1.84 -27.55
N VAL A 88 -13.51 0.54 -27.27
CA VAL A 88 -14.28 0.04 -26.11
C VAL A 88 -13.54 0.35 -24.81
N LYS A 89 -12.25 0.07 -24.79
CA LYS A 89 -11.36 0.36 -23.67
C LYS A 89 -11.33 1.86 -23.35
N ASP A 90 -11.15 2.68 -24.40
CA ASP A 90 -11.09 4.13 -24.27
C ASP A 90 -12.41 4.70 -23.77
N LYS A 91 -13.54 4.23 -24.32
CA LYS A 91 -14.86 4.66 -23.86
C LYS A 91 -15.11 4.37 -22.39
N LEU A 92 -14.77 3.15 -21.92
CA LEU A 92 -14.91 2.81 -20.50
C LEU A 92 -14.12 3.77 -19.61
N PHE A 93 -12.87 4.04 -19.98
CA PHE A 93 -11.98 4.90 -19.22
C PHE A 93 -12.48 6.35 -19.22
N ASP A 94 -12.79 6.89 -20.40
CA ASP A 94 -13.20 8.29 -20.55
C ASP A 94 -14.55 8.55 -19.87
N ASP A 95 -15.51 7.62 -19.98
CA ASP A 95 -16.81 7.73 -19.29
C ASP A 95 -16.63 7.73 -17.76
N LEU A 96 -15.70 6.91 -17.24
CA LEU A 96 -15.44 6.88 -15.80
C LEU A 96 -14.63 8.09 -15.31
N LEU A 97 -13.63 8.54 -16.09
CA LEU A 97 -12.88 9.75 -15.80
C LEU A 97 -13.79 11.00 -15.75
N ASN A 98 -14.70 11.11 -16.71
CA ASN A 98 -15.71 12.17 -16.74
C ASN A 98 -16.67 12.09 -15.55
N HIS A 99 -17.07 10.87 -15.15
CA HIS A 99 -17.87 10.68 -13.97
C HIS A 99 -17.15 11.16 -12.70
N ILE A 100 -15.87 10.82 -12.50
CA ILE A 100 -15.09 11.28 -11.36
C ILE A 100 -15.04 12.83 -11.34
N TYR A 101 -14.81 13.46 -12.47
CA TYR A 101 -14.78 14.93 -12.55
C TYR A 101 -16.15 15.60 -12.38
N SER A 102 -17.25 14.84 -12.49
CA SER A 102 -18.59 15.35 -12.18
C SER A 102 -18.89 15.36 -10.69
N ILE A 103 -18.08 14.70 -9.86
CA ILE A 103 -18.21 14.72 -8.41
C ILE A 103 -17.76 16.08 -7.89
N ASP A 104 -18.59 16.69 -7.07
CA ASP A 104 -18.30 18.00 -6.53
C ASP A 104 -17.01 18.02 -5.70
N GLY A 105 -16.21 19.07 -5.88
CA GLY A 105 -14.92 19.24 -5.21
C GLY A 105 -13.73 18.54 -5.89
N VAL A 106 -13.93 17.54 -6.76
CA VAL A 106 -12.81 16.84 -7.43
C VAL A 106 -12.14 17.76 -8.46
N LYS A 107 -10.84 17.96 -8.27
CA LYS A 107 -9.98 18.81 -9.12
C LYS A 107 -8.92 18.04 -9.87
N GLN A 108 -8.53 16.87 -9.35
CA GLN A 108 -7.54 16.01 -9.99
C GLN A 108 -7.89 14.53 -9.85
N VAL A 109 -7.38 13.72 -10.76
CA VAL A 109 -7.50 12.27 -10.73
C VAL A 109 -6.12 11.65 -10.71
N ARG A 110 -5.88 10.74 -9.78
CA ARG A 110 -4.65 9.99 -9.62
C ARG A 110 -4.82 8.57 -10.15
N THR A 111 -3.74 7.99 -10.62
CA THR A 111 -3.65 6.57 -10.95
C THR A 111 -2.31 6.00 -10.54
N ALA A 112 -2.22 4.68 -10.46
CA ALA A 112 -0.98 3.97 -10.19
C ALA A 112 -0.74 2.89 -11.23
N VAL A 113 0.51 2.78 -11.68
CA VAL A 113 1.00 1.68 -12.51
C VAL A 113 1.63 0.62 -11.61
N VAL A 114 1.12 -0.61 -11.68
CA VAL A 114 1.66 -1.74 -10.93
C VAL A 114 2.88 -2.30 -11.67
N VAL A 115 4.05 -2.10 -11.11
CA VAL A 115 5.34 -2.42 -11.76
C VAL A 115 5.50 -3.93 -12.03
N GLY A 116 4.95 -4.79 -11.16
CA GLY A 116 4.95 -6.24 -11.32
C GLY A 116 4.02 -6.79 -12.39
N SER A 117 3.19 -5.94 -13.01
CA SER A 117 2.26 -6.35 -14.07
C SER A 117 2.98 -6.60 -15.40
N LYS A 118 2.53 -7.62 -16.15
CA LYS A 118 2.99 -7.87 -17.52
C LYS A 118 2.75 -6.67 -18.44
N THR A 119 1.73 -5.88 -18.19
CA THR A 119 1.29 -4.73 -18.99
C THR A 119 1.83 -3.39 -18.47
N LYS A 120 2.86 -3.40 -17.63
CA LYS A 120 3.44 -2.18 -17.05
C LYS A 120 3.70 -1.08 -18.09
N ASN A 121 4.38 -1.39 -19.18
CA ASN A 121 4.72 -0.40 -20.19
C ASN A 121 3.48 0.12 -20.94
N GLU A 122 2.54 -0.76 -21.26
CA GLU A 122 1.25 -0.41 -21.86
C GLU A 122 0.44 0.52 -20.96
N GLN A 123 0.47 0.30 -19.64
CA GLN A 123 -0.19 1.19 -18.67
C GLN A 123 0.45 2.57 -18.68
N ILE A 124 1.79 2.65 -18.67
CA ILE A 124 2.54 3.91 -18.72
C ILE A 124 2.19 4.70 -19.99
N ASP A 125 2.24 4.04 -21.15
CA ASP A 125 1.97 4.68 -22.43
C ASP A 125 0.51 5.12 -22.50
N TYR A 126 -0.43 4.29 -22.04
CA TYR A 126 -1.84 4.61 -22.02
C TYR A 126 -2.15 5.85 -21.18
N PHE A 127 -1.63 5.91 -19.95
CA PHE A 127 -1.88 7.07 -19.08
C PHE A 127 -1.25 8.35 -19.63
N LYS A 128 -0.07 8.27 -20.23
CA LYS A 128 0.54 9.43 -20.92
C LYS A 128 -0.29 9.92 -22.10
N GLU A 129 -0.82 8.99 -22.94
CA GLU A 129 -1.74 9.34 -24.03
C GLU A 129 -3.01 10.00 -23.53
N LYS A 130 -3.50 9.61 -22.35
CA LYS A 130 -4.66 10.22 -21.67
C LYS A 130 -4.34 11.50 -20.91
N GLY A 131 -3.12 12.05 -21.05
CA GLY A 131 -2.73 13.33 -20.45
C GLY A 131 -2.31 13.26 -18.99
N PHE A 132 -2.11 12.06 -18.44
CA PHE A 132 -1.59 11.90 -17.08
C PHE A 132 -0.08 12.14 -17.04
N VAL A 133 0.38 12.83 -15.99
CA VAL A 133 1.81 13.16 -15.75
C VAL A 133 2.32 12.38 -14.55
N GLU A 134 3.50 11.77 -14.69
CA GLU A 134 4.17 11.09 -13.58
C GLU A 134 4.49 12.09 -12.46
N THR A 135 4.11 11.76 -11.23
CA THR A 135 4.31 12.63 -10.06
C THR A 135 5.23 12.02 -9.02
N GLU A 136 5.11 10.72 -8.76
CA GLU A 136 5.93 10.07 -7.74
C GLU A 136 6.09 8.57 -8.01
N ARG A 137 7.09 7.97 -7.39
CA ARG A 137 7.33 6.53 -7.38
C ARG A 137 7.32 6.01 -5.97
N TYR A 138 6.74 4.84 -5.78
CA TYR A 138 6.72 4.14 -4.51
C TYR A 138 7.69 2.98 -4.55
N TYR A 139 8.67 3.02 -3.66
CA TYR A 139 9.66 1.98 -3.49
C TYR A 139 9.42 1.26 -2.19
N THR A 140 9.65 -0.04 -2.19
CA THR A 140 9.76 -0.82 -0.97
C THR A 140 11.15 -1.45 -0.87
N TYR A 141 11.60 -1.55 0.36
CA TYR A 141 12.73 -2.39 0.74
C TYR A 141 12.20 -3.46 1.66
N SER A 142 12.41 -4.73 1.33
CA SER A 142 12.01 -5.82 2.21
C SER A 142 13.19 -6.77 2.41
N LYS A 143 13.41 -7.18 3.65
CA LYS A 143 14.45 -8.12 4.03
C LYS A 143 13.95 -9.04 5.11
N ASP A 144 14.20 -10.33 4.95
CA ASP A 144 13.95 -11.32 6.00
C ASP A 144 15.14 -11.31 6.98
N LEU A 145 14.83 -11.08 8.25
CA LEU A 145 15.78 -11.16 9.32
C LEU A 145 15.64 -12.52 10.02
N ASP A 146 16.77 -13.19 10.22
CA ASP A 146 16.90 -14.31 11.14
C ASP A 146 16.79 -13.74 12.55
N ILE A 147 15.71 -14.06 13.26
CA ILE A 147 15.40 -13.51 14.59
C ILE A 147 16.47 -13.91 15.58
N GLU A 148 16.92 -15.17 15.59
CA GLU A 148 17.95 -15.64 16.53
C GLU A 148 19.27 -14.90 16.34
N LYS A 149 19.74 -14.76 15.10
CA LYS A 149 20.98 -14.03 14.79
C LYS A 149 20.85 -12.55 15.07
N SER A 150 19.70 -11.94 14.73
CA SER A 150 19.48 -10.52 14.93
C SER A 150 19.36 -10.17 16.41
N ALA A 151 18.67 -10.99 17.19
CA ALA A 151 18.54 -10.80 18.64
C ALA A 151 19.87 -10.95 19.40
N ALA A 152 20.81 -11.73 18.86
CA ALA A 152 22.14 -11.90 19.45
C ALA A 152 23.08 -10.69 19.27
N ILE A 153 22.69 -9.71 18.46
CA ILE A 153 23.49 -8.52 18.18
C ILE A 153 23.60 -7.64 19.43
N ASP A 154 24.85 -7.37 19.86
CA ASP A 154 25.13 -6.36 20.87
C ASP A 154 25.07 -4.97 20.23
N VAL A 155 23.98 -4.26 20.52
CA VAL A 155 23.70 -2.96 19.92
C VAL A 155 24.71 -1.89 20.31
N LYS A 156 25.29 -1.96 21.52
CA LYS A 156 26.31 -1.01 21.98
C LYS A 156 27.64 -1.18 21.23
N LYS A 157 27.91 -2.39 20.73
CA LYS A 157 29.10 -2.65 19.91
C LYS A 157 28.87 -2.41 18.42
N LYS A 158 27.62 -2.53 17.97
CA LYS A 158 27.28 -2.41 16.55
C LYS A 158 27.09 -0.96 16.11
N PHE A 159 26.51 -0.13 16.96
CA PHE A 159 26.17 1.24 16.62
C PHE A 159 27.07 2.23 17.36
N GLU A 160 27.26 3.41 16.78
CA GLU A 160 28.06 4.49 17.32
C GLU A 160 27.23 5.77 17.46
N GLY A 161 27.73 6.72 18.26
CA GLY A 161 27.11 8.02 18.44
C GLY A 161 25.66 7.93 18.92
N LYS A 162 24.82 8.77 18.38
CA LYS A 162 23.43 8.93 18.79
C LYS A 162 22.60 7.64 18.72
N GLU A 163 22.86 6.79 17.72
CA GLU A 163 22.14 5.52 17.56
C GLU A 163 22.45 4.52 18.69
N ALA A 164 23.68 4.53 19.19
CA ALA A 164 24.07 3.69 20.34
C ALA A 164 23.44 4.15 21.67
N GLU A 165 23.11 5.43 21.80
CA GLU A 165 22.56 6.05 23.00
C GLU A 165 21.05 5.86 23.14
N LEU A 166 20.35 5.50 22.06
CA LEU A 166 18.90 5.26 22.08
C LEU A 166 18.58 4.15 23.09
N THR A 167 17.51 4.36 23.85
CA THR A 167 16.96 3.34 24.75
C THR A 167 15.70 2.72 24.15
N SER A 168 15.37 1.49 24.56
CA SER A 168 14.19 0.79 24.08
C SER A 168 13.34 0.27 25.23
N ARG A 169 12.02 0.22 25.03
CA ARG A 169 11.09 -0.52 25.87
C ARG A 169 9.86 -0.95 25.09
N ILE A 170 9.08 -1.84 25.65
CA ILE A 170 7.80 -2.27 25.12
C ILE A 170 6.71 -1.24 25.46
N ALA A 171 5.83 -0.99 24.49
CA ALA A 171 4.70 -0.09 24.67
C ALA A 171 3.60 -0.72 25.53
N THR A 172 2.89 0.14 26.23
CA THR A 172 1.67 -0.16 26.99
C THR A 172 0.50 0.67 26.45
N GLU A 173 -0.71 0.45 26.93
CA GLU A 173 -1.86 1.29 26.55
C GLU A 173 -1.67 2.77 26.90
N ASP A 174 -0.93 3.08 27.95
CA ASP A 174 -0.63 4.46 28.36
C ASP A 174 0.24 5.20 27.33
N ASP A 175 0.90 4.48 26.43
CA ASP A 175 1.75 5.03 25.38
C ASP A 175 0.98 5.39 24.10
N ILE A 176 -0.30 5.04 23.99
CA ILE A 176 -1.10 5.30 22.79
C ILE A 176 -1.02 6.77 22.34
N PRO A 177 -1.17 7.77 23.22
CA PRO A 177 -1.07 9.18 22.79
C PRO A 177 0.29 9.51 22.15
N ALA A 178 1.40 9.01 22.71
CA ALA A 178 2.73 9.23 22.17
C ALA A 178 2.96 8.50 20.82
N LEU A 179 2.39 7.30 20.66
CA LEU A 179 2.42 6.54 19.41
C LEU A 179 1.60 7.24 18.32
N VAL A 180 0.43 7.79 18.66
CA VAL A 180 -0.38 8.58 17.72
C VAL A 180 0.39 9.84 17.29
N GLU A 181 0.96 10.59 18.23
CA GLU A 181 1.80 11.75 17.90
C GLU A 181 2.96 11.39 16.97
N LEU A 182 3.64 10.25 17.23
CA LEU A 182 4.70 9.75 16.35
C LEU A 182 4.19 9.53 14.92
N CYS A 183 3.02 8.90 14.76
CA CYS A 183 2.41 8.65 13.46
C CYS A 183 2.03 9.93 12.72
N LEU A 184 1.56 10.96 13.42
CA LEU A 184 1.17 12.24 12.82
C LEU A 184 2.37 13.04 12.28
N VAL A 185 3.56 12.85 12.86
CA VAL A 185 4.78 13.52 12.39
C VAL A 185 5.55 12.70 11.34
N ASP A 186 5.29 11.40 11.23
CA ASP A 186 5.87 10.55 10.19
C ASP A 186 5.10 10.73 8.87
N SER A 187 5.73 11.32 7.87
CA SER A 187 5.10 11.62 6.58
C SER A 187 4.66 10.37 5.80
N SER A 188 5.22 9.19 6.12
CA SER A 188 4.89 7.93 5.45
C SER A 188 3.62 7.28 5.98
N ILE A 189 3.21 7.62 7.21
CA ILE A 189 2.09 6.96 7.90
C ILE A 189 0.97 7.91 8.33
N ARG A 190 1.23 9.22 8.43
CA ARG A 190 0.25 10.19 8.95
C ARG A 190 -1.11 10.19 8.25
N GLY A 191 -1.16 9.77 6.99
CA GLY A 191 -2.39 9.65 6.21
C GLY A 191 -3.00 8.24 6.19
N ALA A 192 -2.50 7.32 7.01
CA ALA A 192 -3.01 5.94 7.04
C ALA A 192 -4.38 5.83 7.70
N PHE A 193 -4.72 6.77 8.57
CA PHE A 193 -6.02 6.84 9.27
C PHE A 193 -6.57 8.26 9.26
N PRO A 194 -7.89 8.44 9.19
CA PRO A 194 -8.52 9.74 9.01
C PRO A 194 -8.46 10.63 10.26
N THR A 195 -8.40 10.05 11.46
CA THR A 195 -8.42 10.80 12.72
C THR A 195 -7.49 10.19 13.78
N GLU A 196 -7.19 10.95 14.82
CA GLU A 196 -6.41 10.48 15.97
C GLU A 196 -7.12 9.36 16.74
N GLU A 197 -8.45 9.38 16.80
CA GLU A 197 -9.24 8.32 17.40
C GLU A 197 -9.10 7.01 16.63
N ALA A 198 -9.08 7.07 15.29
CA ALA A 198 -8.85 5.89 14.45
C ALA A 198 -7.44 5.32 14.64
N PHE A 199 -6.41 6.15 14.78
CA PHE A 199 -5.08 5.71 15.18
C PHE A 199 -5.08 5.06 16.57
N SER A 200 -5.74 5.70 17.53
CA SER A 200 -5.82 5.19 18.91
C SER A 200 -6.50 3.81 18.97
N ALA A 201 -7.60 3.65 18.25
CA ALA A 201 -8.29 2.37 18.13
C ALA A 201 -7.41 1.30 17.46
N TYR A 202 -6.68 1.67 16.38
CA TYR A 202 -5.75 0.76 15.72
C TYR A 202 -4.63 0.28 16.68
N PHE A 203 -4.03 1.18 17.46
CA PHE A 203 -3.02 0.78 18.45
C PHE A 203 -3.61 -0.16 19.49
N LYS A 204 -4.74 0.19 20.09
CA LYS A 204 -5.38 -0.61 21.13
C LYS A 204 -5.81 -1.98 20.62
N ASP A 205 -6.52 -2.03 19.50
CA ASP A 205 -7.23 -3.23 19.05
C ASP A 205 -6.36 -4.15 18.18
N ARG A 206 -5.23 -3.63 17.66
CA ARG A 206 -4.39 -4.37 16.72
C ARG A 206 -2.92 -4.43 17.12
N VAL A 207 -2.31 -3.28 17.43
CA VAL A 207 -0.85 -3.22 17.65
C VAL A 207 -0.46 -3.70 19.04
N LEU A 208 -1.18 -3.24 20.07
CA LEU A 208 -0.87 -3.56 21.47
C LEU A 208 -1.57 -4.81 21.97
N LYS A 209 -2.53 -5.34 21.21
CA LYS A 209 -3.25 -6.55 21.61
C LYS A 209 -2.37 -7.74 21.91
N ASP A 210 -1.29 -7.89 21.12
CA ASP A 210 -0.30 -8.97 21.32
C ASP A 210 0.88 -8.53 22.20
N GLY A 211 0.95 -7.26 22.60
CA GLY A 211 1.92 -6.73 23.59
C GLY A 211 3.35 -6.58 23.08
N HIS A 212 3.59 -6.56 21.75
CA HIS A 212 4.94 -6.62 21.19
C HIS A 212 5.42 -5.35 20.49
N CYS A 213 4.81 -4.19 20.75
CA CYS A 213 5.25 -2.93 20.16
C CYS A 213 6.51 -2.41 20.84
N VAL A 214 7.61 -2.35 20.12
CA VAL A 214 8.90 -1.81 20.58
C VAL A 214 8.98 -0.33 20.28
N MET A 215 9.35 0.48 21.28
CA MET A 215 9.60 1.92 21.16
C MET A 215 11.08 2.23 21.39
N LEU A 216 11.62 3.20 20.63
CA LEU A 216 12.95 3.77 20.82
C LEU A 216 12.85 5.22 21.28
N PHE A 217 13.73 5.58 22.20
CA PHE A 217 13.77 6.91 22.83
C PHE A 217 15.16 7.54 22.71
N ASP A 218 15.18 8.85 22.47
CA ASP A 218 16.32 9.74 22.63
C ASP A 218 16.07 10.57 23.91
N GLY A 219 16.67 10.18 25.02
CA GLY A 219 16.24 10.64 26.35
C GLY A 219 14.79 10.22 26.61
N ASP A 220 13.93 11.20 26.92
CA ASP A 220 12.49 10.97 27.14
C ASP A 220 11.64 11.08 25.87
N LYS A 221 12.26 11.42 24.74
CA LYS A 221 11.55 11.63 23.48
C LYS A 221 11.37 10.32 22.71
N LEU A 222 10.14 9.90 22.47
CA LEU A 222 9.84 8.81 21.55
C LEU A 222 10.24 9.20 20.13
N VAL A 223 11.13 8.43 19.49
CA VAL A 223 11.69 8.74 18.17
C VAL A 223 11.37 7.72 17.10
N ALA A 224 11.13 6.47 17.47
CA ALA A 224 10.70 5.44 16.56
C ALA A 224 9.92 4.34 17.28
N ALA A 225 9.04 3.65 16.58
CA ALA A 225 8.33 2.49 17.10
C ALA A 225 8.03 1.48 15.99
N SER A 226 7.97 0.20 16.36
CA SER A 226 7.58 -0.87 15.45
C SER A 226 6.96 -2.05 16.18
N ALA A 227 6.02 -2.73 15.53
CA ALA A 227 5.38 -3.92 16.07
C ALA A 227 5.43 -5.07 15.06
N PRO A 228 5.98 -6.24 15.47
CA PRO A 228 5.80 -7.48 14.74
C PRO A 228 4.37 -7.96 14.92
N LEU A 229 3.78 -8.44 13.86
CA LEU A 229 2.51 -9.16 13.94
C LEU A 229 2.70 -10.57 13.44
N LYS A 230 2.26 -11.51 14.23
CA LYS A 230 1.98 -12.83 13.77
C LYS A 230 0.93 -12.68 12.67
N PHE A 231 1.22 -13.28 11.56
CA PHE A 231 0.43 -13.36 10.36
C PHE A 231 -1.09 -13.09 10.58
N ALA A 232 -1.64 -12.16 9.84
CA ALA A 232 -3.04 -11.76 10.00
C ALA A 232 -3.99 -12.90 9.63
N PRO A 233 -4.91 -13.29 10.54
CA PRO A 233 -5.90 -14.32 10.27
C PRO A 233 -6.95 -13.93 9.24
N ASP A 234 -6.98 -12.68 8.78
CA ASP A 234 -7.97 -12.13 7.86
C ASP A 234 -7.69 -12.39 6.36
N GLY A 235 -6.72 -13.25 6.06
CA GLY A 235 -6.47 -13.74 4.70
C GLY A 235 -5.84 -12.72 3.74
N ASN A 236 -5.50 -11.52 4.20
CA ASN A 236 -4.82 -10.50 3.40
C ASN A 236 -3.30 -10.71 3.37
N ILE A 237 -2.90 -11.91 2.96
CA ILE A 237 -1.50 -12.27 2.80
C ILE A 237 -1.05 -11.83 1.43
N LEU A 238 -0.08 -10.94 1.35
CA LEU A 238 0.67 -10.75 0.13
C LEU A 238 1.36 -12.08 -0.21
N LYS A 239 1.25 -12.53 -1.46
CA LYS A 239 1.92 -13.74 -1.92
C LYS A 239 3.42 -13.66 -1.58
N GLY A 240 3.92 -14.63 -0.84
CA GLY A 240 5.30 -14.68 -0.37
C GLY A 240 5.52 -14.28 1.10
N ASP A 241 4.46 -13.89 1.81
CA ASP A 241 4.53 -13.61 3.26
C ASP A 241 4.17 -14.84 4.11
N GLU A 242 3.74 -15.93 3.47
CA GLU A 242 3.51 -17.20 4.17
C GLU A 242 4.80 -17.68 4.83
N GLY A 243 4.69 -18.05 6.09
CA GLY A 243 5.84 -18.55 6.87
C GLY A 243 6.79 -17.45 7.37
N ARG A 244 6.30 -16.23 7.59
CA ARG A 244 7.07 -15.11 8.17
C ARG A 244 6.28 -14.39 9.25
N TYR A 245 7.01 -13.74 10.16
CA TYR A 245 6.49 -12.60 10.94
C TYR A 245 6.70 -11.34 10.13
N ILE A 246 5.78 -10.39 10.22
CA ILE A 246 5.82 -9.16 9.44
C ILE A 246 5.83 -7.96 10.39
N LEU A 247 6.67 -6.97 10.11
CA LEU A 247 6.53 -5.66 10.74
C LEU A 247 5.32 -4.94 10.13
N ARG A 248 4.19 -4.98 10.83
CA ARG A 248 2.94 -4.36 10.38
C ARG A 248 2.90 -2.86 10.63
N PHE A 249 3.63 -2.42 11.61
CA PHE A 249 3.71 -1.02 12.00
C PHE A 249 5.16 -0.64 12.16
N THR A 250 5.58 0.44 11.55
CA THR A 250 6.89 1.07 11.76
C THR A 250 6.75 2.55 11.50
N ALA A 251 7.10 3.38 12.47
CA ALA A 251 7.12 4.83 12.36
C ALA A 251 8.40 5.40 12.94
N SER A 252 8.85 6.54 12.41
CA SER A 252 9.97 7.30 12.96
C SER A 252 9.75 8.80 12.84
N ARG A 253 10.28 9.57 13.79
CA ARG A 253 10.31 11.02 13.65
C ARG A 253 11.27 11.43 12.53
N PRO A 254 10.97 12.53 11.81
CA PRO A 254 11.91 13.11 10.86
C PRO A 254 13.28 13.35 11.50
N GLY A 255 14.35 12.91 10.80
CA GLY A 255 15.73 12.98 11.27
C GLY A 255 16.17 11.79 12.13
N TYR A 256 15.31 10.79 12.34
CA TYR A 256 15.64 9.54 13.06
C TYR A 256 15.49 8.30 12.18
N GLU A 257 15.44 8.44 10.87
CA GLU A 257 15.36 7.33 9.93
C GLU A 257 16.56 6.37 10.05
N PHE A 258 17.70 6.88 10.51
CA PHE A 258 18.89 6.07 10.81
C PHE A 258 18.63 5.00 11.89
N SER A 259 17.63 5.19 12.76
CA SER A 259 17.31 4.28 13.86
C SER A 259 16.61 2.98 13.43
N TRP A 260 16.23 2.83 12.17
CA TRP A 260 15.47 1.67 11.69
C TRP A 260 16.21 0.35 11.85
N ASN A 261 17.53 0.32 11.60
CA ASN A 261 18.33 -0.88 11.84
C ASN A 261 18.37 -1.26 13.32
N ARG A 262 18.49 -0.26 14.20
CA ARG A 262 18.45 -0.46 15.65
C ARG A 262 17.09 -0.97 16.08
N LEU A 263 16.00 -0.37 15.58
CA LEU A 263 14.64 -0.77 15.86
C LEU A 263 14.37 -2.23 15.46
N ALA A 264 14.81 -2.64 14.27
CA ALA A 264 14.66 -4.02 13.77
C ALA A 264 15.36 -5.04 14.69
N ILE A 265 16.52 -4.70 15.24
CA ILE A 265 17.25 -5.56 16.19
C ILE A 265 16.49 -5.66 17.52
N GLU A 266 15.99 -4.55 18.04
CA GLU A 266 15.21 -4.57 19.30
C GLU A 266 13.88 -5.32 19.12
N VAL A 267 13.22 -5.21 17.97
CA VAL A 267 12.05 -6.03 17.63
C VAL A 267 12.42 -7.51 17.55
N ALA A 268 13.57 -7.87 16.95
CA ALA A 268 14.03 -9.25 16.92
C ALA A 268 14.29 -9.82 18.33
N LYS A 269 14.83 -9.02 19.25
CA LYS A 269 15.00 -9.41 20.65
C LYS A 269 13.66 -9.66 21.33
N GLU A 270 12.68 -8.79 21.09
CA GLU A 270 11.33 -8.98 21.63
C GLU A 270 10.67 -10.23 21.04
N CYS A 271 10.73 -10.43 19.72
CA CYS A 271 10.23 -11.63 19.07
C CYS A 271 10.83 -12.91 19.70
N LYS A 272 12.15 -12.91 19.92
CA LYS A 272 12.82 -14.04 20.56
C LYS A 272 12.32 -14.26 21.99
N SER A 273 12.19 -13.21 22.80
CA SER A 273 11.70 -13.29 24.17
C SER A 273 10.26 -13.78 24.27
N ALA A 274 9.46 -13.48 23.25
CA ALA A 274 8.07 -13.90 23.11
C ALA A 274 7.88 -15.29 22.48
N GLY A 275 8.99 -16.01 22.19
CA GLY A 275 8.92 -17.33 21.54
C GLY A 275 8.57 -17.30 20.07
N MET A 276 8.74 -16.16 19.41
CA MET A 276 8.45 -15.93 17.99
C MET A 276 9.73 -16.03 17.13
N ALA A 277 10.53 -17.11 17.32
CA ALA A 277 11.80 -17.26 16.60
C ALA A 277 11.81 -18.44 15.62
N ASP A 278 10.70 -19.13 15.48
CA ASP A 278 10.51 -20.27 14.59
C ASP A 278 10.41 -19.89 13.10
N LEU A 279 10.12 -18.60 12.82
CA LEU A 279 10.01 -18.06 11.47
C LEU A 279 10.86 -16.77 11.34
N PRO A 280 11.32 -16.43 10.15
CA PRO A 280 12.02 -15.16 9.91
C PRO A 280 11.07 -13.97 10.08
N LEU A 281 11.64 -12.82 10.50
CA LEU A 281 10.95 -11.54 10.58
C LEU A 281 11.18 -10.75 9.28
N ARG A 282 10.13 -10.48 8.53
CA ARG A 282 10.20 -9.58 7.39
C ARG A 282 10.16 -8.13 7.85
N THR A 283 11.21 -7.39 7.55
CA THR A 283 11.23 -5.93 7.64
C THR A 283 10.90 -5.36 6.27
N ALA A 284 9.90 -4.49 6.20
CA ALA A 284 9.52 -3.81 4.98
C ALA A 284 9.39 -2.31 5.25
N PHE A 285 10.00 -1.50 4.39
CA PHE A 285 9.88 -0.05 4.43
C PHE A 285 9.39 0.42 3.08
N GLY A 286 8.38 1.30 3.09
CA GLY A 286 7.92 1.96 1.89
C GLY A 286 8.23 3.44 1.95
N PHE A 287 8.66 4.03 0.84
CA PHE A 287 8.79 5.47 0.72
C PHE A 287 8.39 5.95 -0.66
N ARG A 288 7.89 7.17 -0.70
CA ARG A 288 7.49 7.86 -1.92
C ARG A 288 8.50 8.95 -2.23
N THR A 289 8.92 9.03 -3.49
CA THR A 289 9.83 10.07 -3.94
C THR A 289 9.52 10.47 -5.37
N GLN A 290 9.95 11.66 -5.75
CA GLN A 290 9.68 12.24 -7.05
C GLN A 290 10.89 12.13 -7.98
N GLY A 291 10.63 11.78 -9.24
CA GLY A 291 11.53 11.98 -10.37
C GLY A 291 12.96 11.44 -10.21
N ALA A 292 13.92 12.28 -10.49
CA ALA A 292 15.35 11.91 -10.53
C ALA A 292 15.92 11.43 -9.19
N ALA A 293 15.39 11.92 -8.06
CA ALA A 293 15.81 11.49 -6.73
C ALA A 293 15.48 10.01 -6.50
N ALA A 294 14.31 9.56 -6.96
CA ALA A 294 13.90 8.16 -6.91
C ALA A 294 14.86 7.24 -7.66
N ILE A 295 15.24 7.65 -8.88
CA ILE A 295 16.16 6.89 -9.72
C ILE A 295 17.55 6.84 -9.08
N GLY A 296 18.02 7.95 -8.49
CA GLY A 296 19.30 8.02 -7.80
C GLY A 296 19.35 7.09 -6.58
N LEU A 297 18.32 7.13 -5.73
CA LEU A 297 18.23 6.27 -4.56
C LEU A 297 18.13 4.79 -4.91
N ALA A 298 17.34 4.43 -5.91
CA ALA A 298 17.25 3.05 -6.38
C ALA A 298 18.58 2.50 -6.91
N LYS A 299 19.38 3.34 -7.58
CA LYS A 299 20.73 2.94 -8.03
C LYS A 299 21.71 2.72 -6.88
N MET A 300 21.58 3.47 -5.79
CA MET A 300 22.44 3.33 -4.61
C MET A 300 22.03 2.16 -3.70
N ASN A 301 20.78 1.69 -3.80
CA ASN A 301 20.24 0.62 -2.98
C ASN A 301 19.64 -0.47 -3.89
N PRO A 302 20.45 -1.42 -4.36
CA PRO A 302 20.02 -2.44 -5.32
C PRO A 302 18.93 -3.38 -4.80
N ASP A 303 18.75 -3.47 -3.48
CA ASP A 303 17.72 -4.30 -2.85
C ASP A 303 16.36 -3.59 -2.75
N MET A 304 16.26 -2.35 -3.26
CA MET A 304 15.00 -1.63 -3.30
C MET A 304 14.19 -2.00 -4.52
N GLU A 305 12.93 -2.35 -4.29
CA GLU A 305 11.99 -2.67 -5.34
C GLU A 305 11.04 -1.50 -5.60
N LEU A 306 10.93 -1.12 -6.88
CA LEU A 306 9.91 -0.18 -7.33
C LEU A 306 8.59 -0.93 -7.48
N ASN A 307 7.58 -0.55 -6.70
CA ASN A 307 6.27 -1.22 -6.71
C ASN A 307 5.22 -0.50 -7.54
N GLU A 308 5.17 0.83 -7.42
CA GLU A 308 4.15 1.63 -8.08
C GLU A 308 4.75 2.92 -8.64
N ILE A 309 4.21 3.37 -9.75
CA ILE A 309 4.50 4.68 -10.34
C ILE A 309 3.17 5.42 -10.40
N PHE A 310 3.10 6.58 -9.77
CA PHE A 310 1.89 7.37 -9.69
C PHE A 310 1.86 8.45 -10.77
N TYR A 311 0.70 8.59 -11.37
CA TYR A 311 0.38 9.60 -12.37
C TYR A 311 -0.82 10.42 -11.92
N VAL A 312 -0.86 11.68 -12.33
CA VAL A 312 -1.94 12.62 -12.02
C VAL A 312 -2.42 13.28 -13.30
N HIS A 313 -3.73 13.38 -13.44
CA HIS A 313 -4.42 14.18 -14.44
C HIS A 313 -5.13 15.34 -13.73
N GLN A 314 -4.98 16.56 -14.24
CA GLN A 314 -5.67 17.74 -13.74
C GLN A 314 -6.96 17.97 -14.51
N LYS A 315 -8.01 18.40 -13.83
CA LYS A 315 -9.23 18.86 -14.49
C LYS A 315 -8.86 20.06 -15.35
N GLY A 316 -9.12 19.98 -16.64
CA GLY A 316 -8.97 21.14 -17.53
C GLY A 316 -9.84 22.31 -17.04
N GLU A 317 -9.32 23.54 -17.18
CA GLU A 317 -10.09 24.76 -16.91
C GLU A 317 -11.28 24.90 -17.88
#